data_007f0cdb5b84adfc3de9851ce894da8c
#
_entry.id   007f0cdb5b84adfc3de9851ce894da8c
#
_cell.length_a   1.000
_cell.length_b   1.000
_cell.length_c   1.000
_cell.angle_alpha   90.00
_cell.angle_beta   90.00
_cell.angle_gamma   90.00
#
_symmetry.space_group_name_H-M   'P 1'
#
loop_
_entity.id
_entity.type
_entity.pdbx_description
1 polymer ?
#
loop_
_entity_poly.entity_id
_entity_poly.type
_entity_poly.pdbx_seq_one_letter_code
_entity_poly.pdbx_strand_id
1 'polypeptide(L)'
;MIGKAEGAIEDRVLSILADITETSEVERNMDLALFDLGVLDSLKTVELMVALSEEFGVQISPAEFEREQWATPRRIVTLMTGRLAT
;
A
#
# COMPACT_ATOMS: atom_id res chain seq x y z
N MET A 1 21.31 4.65 10.25
CA MET A 1 20.69 5.31 9.12
C MET A 1 20.21 4.38 8.07
N ILE A 2 20.76 3.21 8.05
CA ILE A 2 20.44 2.25 7.02
C ILE A 2 18.97 1.86 7.04
N GLY A 3 18.41 1.66 8.22
CA GLY A 3 17.02 1.28 8.32
C GLY A 3 16.03 2.36 7.90
N LYS A 4 16.51 3.57 7.70
CA LYS A 4 15.63 4.68 7.40
C LYS A 4 14.98 4.60 6.03
N ALA A 5 15.67 4.00 5.07
CA ALA A 5 15.10 3.87 3.73
C ALA A 5 13.84 3.01 3.77
N GLU A 6 13.90 1.89 4.48
CA GLU A 6 12.75 1.02 4.62
C GLU A 6 11.65 1.66 5.44
N GLY A 7 12.04 2.32 6.54
CA GLY A 7 11.07 3.03 7.36
C GLY A 7 10.37 4.12 6.59
N ALA A 8 11.11 4.84 5.74
CA ALA A 8 10.52 5.89 4.92
C ALA A 8 9.52 5.31 3.92
N ILE A 9 9.85 4.18 3.30
CA ILE A 9 8.93 3.53 2.37
C ILE A 9 7.66 3.11 3.09
N GLU A 10 7.82 2.47 4.24
CA GLU A 10 6.66 2.01 5.01
C GLU A 10 5.78 3.19 5.41
N ASP A 11 6.38 4.25 5.95
CA ASP A 11 5.63 5.42 6.37
C ASP A 11 4.86 6.05 5.22
N ARG A 12 5.48 6.14 4.06
CA ARG A 12 4.84 6.76 2.91
C ARG A 12 3.71 5.90 2.37
N VAL A 13 3.92 4.59 2.31
CA VAL A 13 2.88 3.68 1.86
C VAL A 13 1.67 3.76 2.80
N LEU A 14 1.91 3.73 4.09
CA LEU A 14 0.83 3.77 5.06
C LEU A 14 0.11 5.11 5.04
N SER A 15 0.83 6.20 4.84
CA SER A 15 0.22 7.52 4.75
C SER A 15 -0.70 7.61 3.53
N ILE A 16 -0.24 7.12 2.39
CA ILE A 16 -1.05 7.11 1.17
C ILE A 16 -2.26 6.21 1.35
N LEU A 17 -2.05 5.04 1.94
CA LEU A 17 -3.15 4.12 2.18
C LEU A 17 -4.20 4.74 3.09
N ALA A 18 -3.77 5.44 4.14
CA ALA A 18 -4.69 6.10 5.06
C ALA A 18 -5.51 7.18 4.34
N ASP A 19 -4.87 7.92 3.44
CA ASP A 19 -5.56 8.94 2.67
C ASP A 19 -6.62 8.32 1.75
N ILE A 20 -6.26 7.27 1.04
CA ILE A 20 -7.17 6.63 0.09
C ILE A 20 -8.34 5.98 0.81
N THR A 21 -8.08 5.32 1.93
CA THR A 21 -9.12 4.62 2.69
C THR A 21 -9.86 5.52 3.66
N GLU A 22 -9.35 6.72 3.88
CA GLU A 22 -9.95 7.72 4.76
C GLU A 22 -10.02 7.24 6.21
N THR A 23 -9.05 6.45 6.63
CA THR A 23 -8.96 6.00 8.01
C THR A 23 -7.49 5.81 8.39
N SER A 24 -7.16 6.16 9.63
CA SER A 24 -5.81 5.99 10.13
C SER A 24 -5.60 4.61 10.74
N GLU A 25 -6.62 3.77 10.74
CA GLU A 25 -6.51 2.43 11.30
C GLU A 25 -5.46 1.61 10.59
N VAL A 26 -5.27 1.86 9.30
CA VAL A 26 -4.27 1.13 8.52
C VAL A 26 -2.85 1.38 9.03
N GLU A 27 -2.64 2.51 9.71
CA GLU A 27 -1.33 2.83 10.27
C GLU A 27 -1.10 2.16 11.62
N ARG A 28 -2.18 1.77 12.29
CA ARG A 28 -2.10 1.17 13.61
C ARG A 28 -2.27 -0.34 13.60
N ASN A 29 -2.81 -0.88 12.53
CA ASN A 29 -3.03 -2.31 12.43
C ASN A 29 -2.55 -2.81 11.07
N MET A 30 -1.34 -3.32 11.06
CA MET A 30 -0.70 -3.78 9.83
C MET A 30 -1.37 -5.02 9.23
N ASP A 31 -2.19 -5.69 10.01
CA ASP A 31 -2.85 -6.91 9.55
C ASP A 31 -4.36 -6.72 9.35
N LEU A 32 -4.78 -5.46 9.24
CA LEU A 32 -6.19 -5.15 8.99
C LEU A 32 -6.63 -5.76 7.65
N ALA A 33 -7.73 -6.51 7.68
CA ALA A 33 -8.25 -7.18 6.48
C ALA A 33 -9.00 -6.17 5.62
N LEU A 34 -8.27 -5.51 4.72
CA LEU A 34 -8.77 -4.33 4.01
C LEU A 34 -10.01 -4.62 3.16
N PHE A 35 -9.99 -5.71 2.41
CA PHE A 35 -11.13 -6.04 1.55
C PHE A 35 -12.30 -6.60 2.35
N ASP A 36 -12.00 -7.45 3.31
CA ASP A 36 -13.05 -8.10 4.09
C ASP A 36 -13.86 -7.10 4.91
N LEU A 37 -13.19 -6.04 5.37
CA LEU A 37 -13.85 -5.01 6.16
C LEU A 37 -14.42 -3.86 5.32
N GLY A 38 -14.25 -3.95 4.01
CA GLY A 38 -14.75 -2.91 3.12
C GLY A 38 -13.95 -1.62 3.16
N VAL A 39 -12.79 -1.65 3.81
CA VAL A 39 -11.91 -0.49 3.87
C VAL A 39 -11.32 -0.19 2.50
N LEU A 40 -11.07 -1.24 1.72
CA LEU A 40 -10.56 -1.13 0.37
C LEU A 40 -11.51 -1.89 -0.56
N ASP A 41 -11.78 -1.30 -1.72
CA ASP A 41 -12.60 -1.95 -2.76
C ASP A 41 -11.92 -1.76 -4.11
N SER A 42 -12.58 -2.18 -5.20
CA SER A 42 -11.98 -2.13 -6.54
C SER A 42 -11.56 -0.73 -6.92
N LEU A 43 -12.43 0.24 -6.68
CA LEU A 43 -12.15 1.63 -7.06
C LEU A 43 -11.00 2.20 -6.24
N LYS A 44 -11.06 2.02 -4.93
CA LYS A 44 -10.02 2.54 -4.04
C LYS A 44 -8.69 1.86 -4.30
N THR A 45 -8.72 0.59 -4.70
CA THR A 45 -7.50 -0.13 -5.02
C THR A 45 -6.82 0.48 -6.24
N VAL A 46 -7.60 0.81 -7.27
CA VAL A 46 -7.03 1.46 -8.46
C VAL A 46 -6.47 2.83 -8.09
N GLU A 47 -7.21 3.60 -7.28
CA GLU A 47 -6.72 4.89 -6.82
C GLU A 47 -5.41 4.74 -6.06
N LEU A 48 -5.32 3.72 -5.22
CA LEU A 48 -4.11 3.45 -4.45
C LEU A 48 -2.94 3.11 -5.37
N MET A 49 -3.19 2.29 -6.37
CA MET A 49 -2.14 1.93 -7.33
C MET A 49 -1.58 3.16 -8.03
N VAL A 50 -2.48 4.05 -8.47
CA VAL A 50 -2.07 5.27 -9.15
C VAL A 50 -1.25 6.15 -8.20
N ALA A 51 -1.74 6.32 -6.97
CA ALA A 51 -1.06 7.16 -5.99
C ALA A 51 0.33 6.62 -5.66
N LEU A 52 0.45 5.31 -5.48
CA LEU A 52 1.74 4.70 -5.19
C LEU A 52 2.68 4.80 -6.38
N SER A 53 2.15 4.62 -7.59
CA SER A 53 2.96 4.76 -8.80
C SER A 53 3.55 6.15 -8.90
N GLU A 54 2.73 7.17 -8.64
CA GLU A 54 3.18 8.55 -8.73
C GLU A 54 4.17 8.90 -7.62
N GLU A 55 3.89 8.40 -6.43
CA GLU A 55 4.73 8.75 -5.28
C GLU A 55 6.13 8.18 -5.41
N PHE A 56 6.24 6.94 -5.88
CA PHE A 56 7.52 6.24 -5.91
C PHE A 56 8.14 6.16 -7.30
N GLY A 57 7.43 6.64 -8.32
CA GLY A 57 7.96 6.60 -9.68
C GLY A 57 8.09 5.20 -10.24
N VAL A 58 7.25 4.28 -9.79
CA VAL A 58 7.25 2.90 -10.28
C VAL A 58 5.97 2.64 -11.03
N GLN A 59 6.00 1.66 -11.92
CA GLN A 59 4.82 1.30 -12.68
C GLN A 59 4.08 0.17 -12.01
N ILE A 60 2.82 0.40 -11.68
CA ILE A 60 1.96 -0.60 -11.08
C ILE A 60 0.74 -0.74 -11.96
N SER A 61 0.58 -1.91 -12.57
CA SER A 61 -0.51 -2.14 -13.51
C SER A 61 -1.66 -2.88 -12.84
N PRO A 62 -2.91 -2.40 -13.02
CA PRO A 62 -4.06 -3.14 -12.49
C PRO A 62 -4.14 -4.58 -13.03
N ALA A 63 -3.56 -4.84 -14.20
CA ALA A 63 -3.55 -6.19 -14.76
C ALA A 63 -2.70 -7.15 -13.94
N GLU A 64 -1.80 -6.63 -13.11
CA GLU A 64 -0.95 -7.44 -12.25
C GLU A 64 -1.51 -7.58 -10.84
N PHE A 65 -2.72 -7.09 -10.62
CA PHE A 65 -3.31 -7.11 -9.30
C PHE A 65 -3.56 -8.52 -8.81
N GLU A 66 -3.10 -8.80 -7.58
CA GLU A 66 -3.41 -10.04 -6.89
C GLU A 66 -3.95 -9.66 -5.51
N ARG A 67 -5.19 -10.06 -5.24
CA ARG A 67 -5.88 -9.66 -4.03
C ARG A 67 -5.07 -9.94 -2.77
N GLU A 68 -4.39 -11.07 -2.73
CA GLU A 68 -3.60 -11.44 -1.55
C GLU A 68 -2.49 -10.45 -1.25
N GLN A 69 -1.88 -9.91 -2.29
CA GLN A 69 -0.77 -8.96 -2.10
C GLN A 69 -1.23 -7.62 -1.59
N TRP A 70 -2.53 -7.34 -1.70
CA TRP A 70 -3.10 -6.06 -1.29
C TRP A 70 -4.05 -6.22 -0.11
N ALA A 71 -4.08 -7.40 0.51
CA ALA A 71 -5.10 -7.72 1.50
C ALA A 71 -4.91 -7.00 2.84
N THR A 72 -3.68 -6.65 3.19
CA THR A 72 -3.39 -5.98 4.45
C THR A 72 -2.36 -4.88 4.23
N PRO A 73 -2.28 -3.90 5.14
CA PRO A 73 -1.23 -2.89 5.03
C PRO A 73 0.16 -3.50 4.98
N ARG A 74 0.42 -4.52 5.79
CA ARG A 74 1.72 -5.18 5.80
C ARG A 74 2.08 -5.74 4.44
N ARG A 75 1.13 -6.37 3.77
CA ARG A 75 1.39 -6.97 2.46
C ARG A 75 1.65 -5.91 1.41
N ILE A 76 0.94 -4.80 1.48
CA ILE A 76 1.16 -3.69 0.54
C ILE A 76 2.56 -3.10 0.74
N VAL A 77 2.96 -2.90 1.99
CA VAL A 77 4.31 -2.41 2.28
C VAL A 77 5.36 -3.37 1.75
N THR A 78 5.16 -4.67 1.96
CA THR A 78 6.09 -5.68 1.47
C THR A 78 6.20 -5.65 -0.05
N LEU A 79 5.05 -5.53 -0.72
CA LEU A 79 5.02 -5.46 -2.18
C LEU A 79 5.80 -4.25 -2.69
N MET A 80 5.56 -3.09 -2.11
CA MET A 80 6.22 -1.87 -2.55
C MET A 80 7.71 -1.89 -2.24
N THR A 81 8.08 -2.42 -1.08
CA THR A 81 9.49 -2.54 -0.73
C THR A 81 10.21 -3.42 -1.74
N GLY A 82 9.59 -4.52 -2.14
CA GLY A 82 10.17 -5.41 -3.14
C GLY A 82 10.32 -4.75 -4.48
N ARG A 83 9.32 -3.98 -4.91
CA ARG A 83 9.39 -3.28 -6.18
C ARG A 83 10.48 -2.22 -6.21
N LEU A 84 10.64 -1.52 -5.11
CA LEU A 84 11.63 -0.45 -5.04
C LEU A 84 13.04 -0.98 -4.87
N ALA A 85 13.19 -2.22 -4.42
CA ALA A 85 14.50 -2.83 -4.24
C ALA A 85 15.03 -3.45 -5.53
N THR A 86 14.22 -3.57 -6.54
CA THR A 86 14.58 -4.23 -7.79
C THR A 86 15.38 -3.35 -8.74
#